data_0802d99f7c28be0c8b9059d0a8c36bc6
#
_entry.id   0802d99f7c28be0c8b9059d0a8c36bc6
#
_cell.length_a   1.000
_cell.length_b   1.000
_cell.length_c   1.000
_cell.angle_alpha   90.00
_cell.angle_beta   90.00
_cell.angle_gamma   90.00
#
_symmetry.space_group_name_H-M   'P 1'
#
loop_
_entity.id
_entity.type
_entity.pdbx_description
1 polymer ?
#
loop_
_entity_poly.entity_id
_entity_poly.type
_entity_poly.pdbx_seq_one_letter_code
_entity_poly.pdbx_strand_id
1 'polypeptide(L)' 'MRTVQFTSWQDGEFFIGFLNQYPDYQTQGLNKEELAENLRDLLIDLESNEVPYIRRVEELSVT' A
#
# COMPACT_ATOMS: atom_id res chain seq x y z
N MET A 1 -3.20 15.17 -10.77
CA MET A 1 -3.50 13.82 -10.24
C MET A 1 -2.21 13.07 -10.02
N ARG A 2 -2.09 12.39 -8.91
CA ARG A 2 -0.91 11.58 -8.60
C ARG A 2 -1.24 10.11 -8.71
N THR A 3 -0.34 9.33 -9.28
CA THR A 3 -0.47 7.88 -9.33
C THR A 3 0.56 7.25 -8.41
N VAL A 4 0.16 6.18 -7.74
CA VAL A 4 1.07 5.36 -6.96
C VAL A 4 0.91 3.91 -7.40
N GLN A 5 1.97 3.14 -7.24
CA GLN A 5 1.95 1.72 -7.60
C GLN A 5 1.62 0.86 -6.40
N PHE A 6 0.87 -0.19 -6.65
CA PHE A 6 0.61 -1.19 -5.63
C PHE A 6 0.75 -2.59 -6.21
N THR A 7 1.02 -3.54 -5.34
CA THR A 7 1.12 -4.95 -5.70
C THR A 7 -0.04 -5.68 -5.05
N SER A 8 -0.68 -6.57 -5.80
CA SER A 8 -1.82 -7.31 -5.28
C SER A 8 -1.82 -8.74 -5.77
N TRP A 9 -2.49 -9.59 -5.02
CA TRP A 9 -2.71 -10.98 -5.37
C TRP A 9 -4.03 -11.44 -4.78
N GLN A 10 -4.51 -12.59 -5.26
CA GLN A 10 -5.73 -13.18 -4.75
C GLN A 10 -5.40 -14.34 -3.82
N ASP A 11 -6.03 -14.36 -2.65
CA ASP A 11 -5.88 -15.42 -1.68
C ASP A 11 -7.29 -15.85 -1.26
N GLY A 12 -7.75 -16.98 -1.81
CA GLY A 12 -9.11 -17.43 -1.60
C GLY A 12 -10.11 -16.44 -2.16
N GLU A 13 -11.00 -15.94 -1.32
CA GLU A 13 -12.02 -14.98 -1.72
C GLU A 13 -11.55 -13.53 -1.62
N PHE A 14 -10.36 -13.31 -1.11
CA PHE A 14 -9.86 -11.97 -0.84
C PHE A 14 -8.79 -11.57 -1.85
N PHE A 15 -8.76 -10.29 -2.15
CA PHE A 15 -7.63 -9.66 -2.81
C PHE A 15 -6.80 -8.97 -1.73
N ILE A 16 -5.51 -9.25 -1.73
CA ILE A 16 -4.58 -8.70 -0.75
C ILE A 16 -3.58 -7.82 -1.51
N GLY A 17 -3.16 -6.74 -0.89
CA GLY A 17 -2.19 -5.89 -1.56
C GLY A 17 -1.49 -4.94 -0.61
N PHE A 18 -0.47 -4.30 -1.14
CA PHE A 18 0.28 -3.27 -0.45
C PHE A 18 0.74 -2.21 -1.43
N LEU A 19 0.93 -1.01 -0.92
CA LEU A 19 1.54 0.07 -1.69
C LEU A 19 3.03 -0.23 -1.82
N ASN A 20 3.57 -0.09 -3.02
CA ASN A 20 4.97 -0.44 -3.27
C ASN A 20 5.94 0.39 -2.43
N GLN A 21 5.57 1.61 -2.08
CA GLN A 21 6.36 2.48 -1.22
C GLN A 21 6.32 2.07 0.26
N TYR A 22 5.33 1.26 0.65
CA TYR A 22 5.11 0.86 2.04
C TYR A 22 4.80 -0.63 2.10
N PRO A 23 5.76 -1.50 1.74
CA PRO A 23 5.49 -2.93 1.58
C PRO A 23 5.15 -3.67 2.86
N ASP A 24 5.42 -3.08 4.02
CA ASP A 24 5.10 -3.71 5.31
C ASP A 24 3.63 -3.55 5.70
N TYR A 25 2.86 -2.75 4.95
CA TYR A 25 1.48 -2.41 5.32
C TYR A 25 0.52 -3.00 4.29
N GLN A 26 0.01 -4.19 4.59
CA GLN A 26 -0.93 -4.88 3.71
C GLN A 26 -2.37 -4.59 4.10
N THR A 27 -3.25 -4.62 3.11
CA THR A 27 -4.68 -4.56 3.33
C THR A 27 -5.37 -5.54 2.40
N GLN A 28 -6.67 -5.67 2.53
CA GLN A 28 -7.43 -6.63 1.74
C GLN A 28 -8.76 -6.04 1.31
N GLY A 29 -9.41 -6.72 0.36
CA GLY A 29 -10.73 -6.40 -0.09
C GLY A 29 -11.38 -7.62 -0.73
N LEU A 30 -12.71 -7.59 -0.87
CA LEU A 30 -13.45 -8.69 -1.49
C LEU A 30 -13.37 -8.64 -3.02
N ASN A 31 -12.95 -7.51 -3.57
CA ASN A 31 -12.72 -7.32 -4.99
C ASN A 31 -11.64 -6.27 -5.17
N LYS A 32 -11.20 -6.06 -6.40
CA LYS A 32 -10.12 -5.11 -6.67
C LYS A 32 -10.49 -3.66 -6.38
N GLU A 33 -11.75 -3.30 -6.58
CA GLU A 33 -12.21 -1.93 -6.30
C GLU A 33 -12.16 -1.64 -4.81
N GLU A 34 -12.61 -2.58 -3.99
CA GLU A 34 -12.55 -2.44 -2.54
C GLU A 34 -11.11 -2.41 -2.06
N LEU A 35 -10.25 -3.26 -2.62
CA LEU A 35 -8.83 -3.25 -2.29
C LEU A 35 -8.22 -1.88 -2.60
N ALA A 36 -8.53 -1.32 -3.77
CA ALA A 36 -8.00 -0.01 -4.17
C ALA A 36 -8.46 1.10 -3.21
N GLU A 37 -9.72 1.08 -2.79
CA GLU A 37 -10.22 2.04 -1.81
C GLU A 37 -9.49 1.91 -0.48
N ASN A 38 -9.31 0.68 -0.01
CA ASN A 38 -8.59 0.44 1.24
C ASN A 38 -7.13 0.87 1.15
N LEU A 39 -6.50 0.69 -0.01
CA LEU A 39 -5.13 1.15 -0.23
C LEU A 39 -5.05 2.68 -0.24
N ARG A 40 -6.04 3.37 -0.80
CA ARG A 40 -6.09 4.84 -0.77
C ARG A 40 -6.21 5.35 0.66
N ASP A 41 -7.08 4.74 1.45
CA ASP A 41 -7.25 5.12 2.85
C ASP A 41 -5.97 4.87 3.65
N LEU A 42 -5.32 3.74 3.39
CA LEU A 42 -4.05 3.42 4.02
C LEU A 42 -2.97 4.45 3.67
N LEU A 43 -2.92 4.86 2.40
CA LEU A 43 -1.95 5.86 1.95
C LEU A 43 -2.16 7.19 2.67
N ILE A 44 -3.40 7.61 2.82
CA ILE A 44 -3.72 8.85 3.53
C ILE A 44 -3.22 8.77 4.98
N ASP A 45 -3.47 7.65 5.65
CA ASP A 45 -3.02 7.45 7.02
C ASP A 45 -1.49 7.47 7.13
N LEU A 46 -0.81 6.80 6.20
CA LEU A 46 0.65 6.74 6.20
C LEU A 46 1.29 8.09 5.90
N GLU A 47 0.66 8.89 5.06
CA GLU A 47 1.18 10.21 4.70
C GLU A 47 0.85 11.28 5.74
N SER A 48 -0.12 11.04 6.61
CA SER A 48 -0.51 12.00 7.64
C SER A 48 0.44 12.04 8.83
N ASN A 49 1.41 11.15 8.88
CA ASN A 49 2.38 11.01 9.98
C ASN A 49 1.73 10.57 11.30
N GLU A 50 0.56 9.96 11.24
CA GLU A 50 -0.12 9.42 12.42
C GLU A 50 0.39 8.05 12.81
N VAL A 51 1.04 7.35 11.87
CA VAL A 51 1.61 6.02 12.10
C VAL A 51 3.05 6.18 12.55
N PRO A 52 3.43 5.72 13.75
CA PRO A 52 4.81 5.81 14.20
C PRO A 52 5.72 4.81 13.48
N TYR A 53 6.97 5.19 13.31
CA TYR A 53 8.00 4.31 12.75
C TYR A 53 7.66 3.76 11.36
N ILE A 54 7.13 4.62 10.48
CA ILE A 54 6.80 4.24 9.11
C ILE A 54 8.05 3.83 8.37
N ARG A 55 7.98 2.68 7.70
CA ARG A 55 9.05 2.19 6.83
C ARG A 55 8.72 2.57 5.40
N ARG A 56 9.72 3.06 4.69
CA ARG A 56 9.56 3.53 3.31
C ARG A 56 10.56 2.83 2.41
N VAL A 57 10.14 2.66 1.16
CA VAL A 57 11.06 2.23 0.11
C VAL A 57 11.77 3.48 -0.40
N GLU A 58 13.06 3.48 -0.33
CA GLU A 58 13.89 4.59 -0.78
C GLU A 58 14.97 4.07 -1.70
N GLU A 59 15.53 4.96 -2.51
CA GLU A 59 16.60 4.59 -3.43
C GLU A 59 17.96 4.95 -2.84
N LEU A 60 18.92 4.07 -3.04
CA LEU A 60 20.30 4.30 -2.61
C LEU A 60 21.18 4.23 -3.84
N SER A 61 21.94 5.28 -4.10
CA SER A 61 22.92 5.26 -5.18
C SER A 61 24.19 4.52 -4.72
N VAL A 62 24.62 3.59 -5.57
CA VAL A 62 25.82 2.79 -5.31
C VAL A 62 26.74 2.94 -6.50
N THR A 63 27.99 3.30 -6.26
CA THR A 63 29.02 3.43 -7.31
C THR A 63 30.00 2.30 -7.27
#